data_08e8f2474760d72b7ce404a6a6b487c3
#
_entry.id   08e8f2474760d72b7ce404a6a6b487c3
#
_cell.length_a   1.000
_cell.length_b   1.000
_cell.length_c   1.000
_cell.angle_alpha   90.00
_cell.angle_beta   90.00
_cell.angle_gamma   90.00
#
_symmetry.space_group_name_H-M   'P 1'
#
loop_
_entity.id
_entity.type
_entity.pdbx_description
1 polymer ?
#
loop_
_entity_poly.entity_id
_entity_poly.type
_entity_poly.pdbx_seq_one_letter_code
_entity_poly.pdbx_strand_id
1 'polypeptide(L)'
;MMGEREGYCRMDALIKNAKKGDHLAFAMLFKENYPFLVKYLMKITMNPDTAEELAQETMAKCVQKIHLYNGQSKFSTWLVSIATNTYIDQCRKMKREKNWQGQEEIFRKLKWHFESRNEEWNDCLEALGRLPEDVRIPIILKHYYGYSYEEIGEWMKISPGTVKSRVHNGIKSVRRELKLGEETKSHYPEQQTTK
;
A
#
# COMPACT_ATOMS: atom_id res chain seq x y z
N MET A 1 16.25 -12.25 19.56
CA MET A 1 15.83 -11.27 20.60
C MET A 1 16.82 -10.12 20.86
N MET A 2 18.15 -10.29 20.74
CA MET A 2 19.10 -9.16 20.91
C MET A 2 19.06 -8.17 19.72
N GLY A 3 19.02 -8.61 18.49
CA GLY A 3 19.06 -7.72 17.31
C GLY A 3 17.84 -6.79 17.14
N GLU A 4 16.66 -7.19 17.62
CA GLU A 4 15.46 -6.33 17.51
C GLU A 4 15.53 -5.14 18.48
N ARG A 5 16.06 -5.32 19.69
CA ARG A 5 16.23 -4.21 20.66
C ARG A 5 17.27 -3.19 20.20
N GLU A 6 18.36 -3.64 19.58
CA GLU A 6 19.37 -2.75 19.00
C GLU A 6 18.81 -1.94 17.82
N GLY A 7 18.00 -2.55 16.96
CA GLY A 7 17.31 -1.87 15.87
C GLY A 7 16.34 -0.79 16.34
N TYR A 8 15.56 -1.06 17.40
CA TYR A 8 14.66 -0.06 17.99
C TYR A 8 15.40 1.13 18.60
N CYS A 9 16.46 0.86 19.38
CA CYS A 9 17.28 1.91 20.00
C CYS A 9 17.93 2.82 18.94
N ARG A 10 18.39 2.24 17.83
CA ARG A 10 18.97 2.99 16.71
C ARG A 10 17.92 3.85 15.99
N MET A 11 16.71 3.31 15.74
CA MET A 11 15.62 4.04 15.09
C MET A 11 15.18 5.24 15.93
N ASP A 12 15.02 5.07 17.23
CA ASP A 12 14.65 6.16 18.16
C ASP A 12 15.70 7.27 18.20
N ALA A 13 16.99 6.92 18.16
CA ALA A 13 18.08 7.88 18.08
C ALA A 13 18.05 8.67 16.77
N LEU A 14 17.81 8.00 15.62
CA LEU A 14 17.67 8.65 14.32
C LEU A 14 16.47 9.63 14.30
N ILE A 15 15.32 9.21 14.83
CA ILE A 15 14.13 10.05 14.92
C ILE A 15 14.41 11.29 15.78
N LYS A 16 15.05 11.11 16.94
CA LYS A 16 15.40 12.21 17.85
C LYS A 16 16.32 13.23 17.18
N ASN A 17 17.31 12.77 16.41
CA ASN A 17 18.24 13.64 15.69
C ASN A 17 17.55 14.33 14.49
N ALA A 18 16.72 13.60 13.73
CA ALA A 18 15.92 14.14 12.65
C ALA A 18 15.00 15.28 13.13
N LYS A 19 14.35 15.13 14.30
CA LYS A 19 13.56 16.22 14.92
C LYS A 19 14.35 17.47 15.25
N LYS A 20 15.68 17.35 15.42
CA LYS A 20 16.58 18.50 15.61
C LYS A 20 17.10 19.08 14.31
N GLY A 21 16.65 18.56 13.15
CA GLY A 21 17.07 19.04 11.83
C GLY A 21 18.33 18.36 11.28
N ASP A 22 18.75 17.24 11.87
CA ASP A 22 19.92 16.47 11.37
C ASP A 22 19.56 15.79 10.02
N HIS A 23 20.14 16.31 8.93
CA HIS A 23 19.93 15.81 7.57
C HIS A 23 20.47 14.40 7.36
N LEU A 24 21.54 14.01 8.04
CA LEU A 24 22.08 12.64 7.96
C LEU A 24 21.15 11.63 8.63
N ALA A 25 20.57 12.00 9.77
CA ALA A 25 19.55 11.19 10.43
C ALA A 25 18.32 11.00 9.54
N PHE A 26 17.86 12.04 8.84
CA PHE A 26 16.79 11.91 7.83
C PHE A 26 17.16 10.98 6.70
N ALA A 27 18.36 11.14 6.12
CA ALA A 27 18.81 10.29 5.02
C ALA A 27 18.83 8.79 5.43
N MET A 28 19.25 8.49 6.66
CA MET A 28 19.27 7.13 7.20
C MET A 28 17.84 6.61 7.44
N LEU A 29 16.95 7.42 8.03
CA LEU A 29 15.53 7.06 8.19
C LEU A 29 14.88 6.73 6.85
N PHE A 30 15.16 7.52 5.81
CA PHE A 30 14.63 7.31 4.47
C PHE A 30 15.18 6.04 3.85
N LYS A 31 16.50 5.83 3.89
CA LYS A 31 17.14 4.63 3.35
C LYS A 31 16.55 3.35 3.95
N GLU A 32 16.26 3.34 5.25
CA GLU A 32 15.72 2.18 5.95
C GLU A 32 14.23 1.94 5.66
N ASN A 33 13.44 3.00 5.45
CA ASN A 33 11.99 2.89 5.32
C ASN A 33 11.46 3.02 3.88
N TYR A 34 12.24 3.56 2.95
CA TYR A 34 11.81 3.79 1.56
C TYR A 34 11.39 2.50 0.84
N PRO A 35 12.14 1.38 0.91
CA PRO A 35 11.72 0.13 0.25
C PRO A 35 10.37 -0.38 0.76
N PHE A 36 10.13 -0.30 2.05
CA PHE A 36 8.85 -0.66 2.66
C PHE A 36 7.72 0.26 2.17
N LEU A 37 7.97 1.57 2.14
CA LEU A 37 6.99 2.57 1.72
C LEU A 37 6.59 2.39 0.25
N VAL A 38 7.55 2.17 -0.64
CA VAL A 38 7.27 1.89 -2.07
C VAL A 38 6.44 0.62 -2.24
N LYS A 39 6.81 -0.47 -1.55
CA LYS A 39 6.04 -1.73 -1.57
C LYS A 39 4.61 -1.55 -1.07
N TYR A 40 4.43 -0.76 -0.01
CA TYR A 40 3.11 -0.41 0.48
C TYR A 40 2.31 0.36 -0.58
N LEU A 41 2.90 1.41 -1.12
CA LEU A 41 2.24 2.26 -2.11
C LEU A 41 1.91 1.52 -3.39
N MET A 42 2.77 0.63 -3.89
CA MET A 42 2.45 -0.24 -5.03
C MET A 42 1.18 -1.04 -4.82
N LYS A 43 1.00 -1.62 -3.61
CA LYS A 43 -0.20 -2.41 -3.30
C LYS A 43 -1.47 -1.57 -3.28
N ILE A 44 -1.42 -0.35 -2.78
CA ILE A 44 -2.62 0.50 -2.69
C ILE A 44 -2.91 1.27 -3.98
N THR A 45 -1.89 1.67 -4.74
CA THR A 45 -2.07 2.41 -6.00
C THR A 45 -2.33 1.50 -7.18
N MET A 46 -1.78 0.27 -7.14
CA MET A 46 -1.70 -0.64 -8.28
C MET A 46 -1.02 -0.01 -9.50
N ASN A 47 -0.08 0.92 -9.27
CA ASN A 47 0.66 1.62 -10.30
C ASN A 47 2.07 1.94 -9.79
N PRO A 48 3.14 1.40 -10.39
CA PRO A 48 4.53 1.63 -9.96
C PRO A 48 4.94 3.10 -10.02
N ASP A 49 4.60 3.79 -11.10
CA ASP A 49 4.99 5.19 -11.32
C ASP A 49 4.35 6.09 -10.24
N THR A 50 3.03 5.92 -10.04
CA THR A 50 2.29 6.62 -8.97
C THR A 50 2.82 6.26 -7.58
N ALA A 51 3.23 5.02 -7.36
CA ALA A 51 3.77 4.59 -6.07
C ALA A 51 5.11 5.27 -5.75
N GLU A 52 5.99 5.41 -6.74
CA GLU A 52 7.26 6.11 -6.57
C GLU A 52 7.08 7.61 -6.34
N GLU A 53 6.23 8.28 -7.12
CA GLU A 53 5.89 9.70 -6.93
C GLU A 53 5.33 9.95 -5.53
N LEU A 54 4.37 9.13 -5.09
CA LEU A 54 3.78 9.22 -3.76
C LEU A 54 4.78 8.92 -2.64
N ALA A 55 5.74 8.00 -2.86
CA ALA A 55 6.78 7.73 -1.89
C ALA A 55 7.66 8.96 -1.67
N GLN A 56 8.06 9.64 -2.75
CA GLN A 56 8.84 10.88 -2.67
C GLN A 56 8.04 11.99 -1.97
N GLU A 57 6.77 12.19 -2.35
CA GLU A 57 5.89 13.18 -1.71
C GLU A 57 5.69 12.88 -0.22
N THR A 58 5.50 11.59 0.14
CA THR A 58 5.36 11.15 1.53
C THR A 58 6.61 11.45 2.33
N MET A 59 7.80 11.19 1.78
CA MET A 59 9.06 11.50 2.44
C MET A 59 9.25 13.00 2.64
N ALA A 60 8.91 13.82 1.65
CA ALA A 60 8.94 15.29 1.79
C ALA A 60 7.99 15.76 2.90
N LYS A 61 6.77 15.21 2.98
CA LYS A 61 5.82 15.50 4.07
C LYS A 61 6.32 15.00 5.42
N CYS A 62 7.06 13.88 5.46
CA CYS A 62 7.70 13.40 6.68
C CYS A 62 8.72 14.40 7.23
N VAL A 63 9.59 14.95 6.39
CA VAL A 63 10.55 15.98 6.82
C VAL A 63 9.82 17.16 7.50
N GLN A 64 8.75 17.63 6.86
CA GLN A 64 7.97 18.75 7.39
C GLN A 64 7.24 18.42 8.71
N LYS A 65 6.79 17.17 8.87
CA LYS A 65 5.91 16.74 9.96
C LYS A 65 6.60 15.92 11.05
N ILE A 66 7.90 15.66 10.96
CA ILE A 66 8.61 14.80 11.92
C ILE A 66 8.47 15.28 13.37
N HIS A 67 8.35 16.59 13.58
CA HIS A 67 8.14 17.19 14.89
C HIS A 67 6.80 16.74 15.52
N LEU A 68 5.79 16.34 14.71
CA LEU A 68 4.49 15.84 15.16
C LEU A 68 4.50 14.36 15.54
N TYR A 69 5.52 13.61 15.12
CA TYR A 69 5.62 12.20 15.49
C TYR A 69 5.90 12.09 17.00
N ASN A 70 5.00 11.45 17.76
CA ASN A 70 5.05 11.38 19.23
C ASN A 70 5.59 10.03 19.76
N GLY A 71 5.91 9.07 18.88
CA GLY A 71 6.40 7.75 19.28
C GLY A 71 5.34 6.78 19.80
N GLN A 72 4.04 7.12 19.79
CA GLN A 72 2.96 6.23 20.24
C GLN A 72 2.74 5.03 19.30
N SER A 73 3.14 5.13 18.06
CA SER A 73 3.12 4.04 17.07
C SER A 73 4.51 3.83 16.48
N LYS A 74 4.74 2.70 15.80
CA LYS A 74 5.97 2.50 15.03
C LYS A 74 6.11 3.58 13.96
N PHE A 75 7.35 3.98 13.67
CA PHE A 75 7.62 4.98 12.64
C PHE A 75 7.05 4.58 11.27
N SER A 76 7.11 3.28 10.92
CA SER A 76 6.49 2.73 9.71
C SER A 76 4.97 2.91 9.68
N THR A 77 4.28 2.76 10.81
CA THR A 77 2.82 3.00 10.92
C THR A 77 2.49 4.48 10.68
N TRP A 78 3.28 5.37 11.24
CA TRP A 78 3.13 6.80 11.00
C TRP A 78 3.40 7.18 9.54
N LEU A 79 4.42 6.58 8.89
CA LEU A 79 4.65 6.72 7.46
C LEU A 79 3.45 6.26 6.63
N VAL A 80 2.90 5.09 6.93
CA VAL A 80 1.70 4.55 6.28
C VAL A 80 0.52 5.49 6.40
N SER A 81 0.30 6.11 7.57
CA SER A 81 -0.78 7.08 7.75
C SER A 81 -0.62 8.31 6.86
N ILE A 82 0.59 8.86 6.74
CA ILE A 82 0.88 10.00 5.85
C ILE A 82 0.68 9.59 4.39
N ALA A 83 1.23 8.45 3.98
CA ALA A 83 1.11 7.94 2.61
C ALA A 83 -0.35 7.69 2.21
N THR A 84 -1.11 7.04 3.08
CA THR A 84 -2.54 6.76 2.86
C THR A 84 -3.33 8.05 2.67
N ASN A 85 -3.16 9.02 3.59
CA ASN A 85 -3.81 10.32 3.49
C ASN A 85 -3.44 11.04 2.18
N THR A 86 -2.15 11.04 1.82
CA THR A 86 -1.66 11.68 0.59
C THR A 86 -2.33 11.07 -0.65
N TYR A 87 -2.38 9.73 -0.72
CA TYR A 87 -3.00 9.05 -1.86
C TYR A 87 -4.52 9.27 -1.93
N ILE A 88 -5.22 9.20 -0.80
CA ILE A 88 -6.66 9.43 -0.76
C ILE A 88 -7.01 10.86 -1.18
N ASP A 89 -6.25 11.85 -0.72
CA ASP A 89 -6.48 13.24 -1.12
C ASP A 89 -6.21 13.44 -2.62
N GLN A 90 -5.19 12.77 -3.19
CA GLN A 90 -4.93 12.72 -4.63
C GLN A 90 -6.10 12.07 -5.40
N CYS A 91 -6.59 10.89 -4.96
CA CYS A 91 -7.74 10.22 -5.58
C CYS A 91 -8.99 11.10 -5.57
N ARG A 92 -9.24 11.82 -4.46
CA ARG A 92 -10.38 12.76 -4.37
C ARG A 92 -10.25 13.91 -5.38
N LYS A 93 -9.03 14.40 -5.60
CA LYS A 93 -8.75 15.43 -6.61
C LYS A 93 -8.98 14.89 -8.03
N MET A 94 -8.41 13.72 -8.34
CA MET A 94 -8.52 13.07 -9.65
C MET A 94 -9.96 12.64 -10.00
N LYS A 95 -10.76 12.19 -9.01
CA LYS A 95 -12.19 11.87 -9.24
C LYS A 95 -13.02 13.07 -9.75
N ARG A 96 -12.53 14.28 -9.56
CA ARG A 96 -13.11 15.50 -10.15
C ARG A 96 -12.70 15.72 -11.61
N GLU A 97 -11.61 15.06 -12.04
CA GLU A 97 -10.99 15.22 -13.37
C GLU A 97 -11.07 13.93 -14.20
N LYS A 98 -12.23 13.29 -14.33
CA LYS A 98 -12.40 11.98 -14.99
C LYS A 98 -11.50 11.75 -16.20
N ASN A 99 -10.59 10.73 -16.14
CA ASN A 99 -10.21 9.95 -17.32
C ASN A 99 -9.69 8.56 -16.91
N TRP A 100 -10.43 7.51 -17.30
CA TRP A 100 -10.08 6.10 -17.08
C TRP A 100 -9.67 5.50 -18.46
N GLN A 101 -8.43 5.71 -18.87
CA GLN A 101 -7.83 4.98 -20.00
C GLN A 101 -6.52 4.34 -19.55
N GLY A 102 -6.36 3.04 -19.83
CA GLY A 102 -5.08 2.35 -19.68
C GLY A 102 -4.93 1.33 -18.55
N GLN A 103 -6.01 0.80 -17.96
CA GLN A 103 -5.88 -0.18 -16.85
C GLN A 103 -5.08 -1.44 -17.21
N GLU A 104 -5.27 -2.02 -18.39
CA GLU A 104 -4.57 -3.24 -18.79
C GLU A 104 -3.05 -3.04 -18.93
N GLU A 105 -2.60 -1.89 -19.44
CA GLU A 105 -1.19 -1.56 -19.53
C GLU A 105 -0.56 -1.36 -18.15
N ILE A 106 -1.29 -0.71 -17.24
CA ILE A 106 -0.87 -0.51 -15.85
C ILE A 106 -0.69 -1.87 -15.15
N PHE A 107 -1.65 -2.80 -15.30
CA PHE A 107 -1.55 -4.14 -14.73
C PHE A 107 -0.38 -4.93 -15.29
N ARG A 108 -0.09 -4.82 -16.60
CA ARG A 108 1.07 -5.49 -17.21
C ARG A 108 2.40 -4.96 -16.66
N LYS A 109 2.54 -3.63 -16.50
CA LYS A 109 3.72 -3.00 -15.89
C LYS A 109 3.88 -3.44 -14.43
N LEU A 110 2.80 -3.46 -13.67
CA LEU A 110 2.79 -3.86 -12.27
C LEU A 110 3.21 -5.32 -12.10
N LYS A 111 2.63 -6.23 -12.90
CA LYS A 111 2.98 -7.65 -12.92
C LYS A 111 4.47 -7.85 -13.19
N TRP A 112 5.00 -7.23 -14.25
CA TRP A 112 6.44 -7.27 -14.55
C TRP A 112 7.30 -6.77 -13.40
N HIS A 113 6.87 -5.70 -12.71
CA HIS A 113 7.58 -5.13 -11.58
C HIS A 113 7.67 -6.09 -10.38
N PHE A 114 6.58 -6.81 -10.06
CA PHE A 114 6.57 -7.82 -9.01
C PHE A 114 7.44 -9.03 -9.40
N GLU A 115 7.29 -9.55 -10.61
CA GLU A 115 8.07 -10.69 -11.12
C GLU A 115 9.58 -10.37 -11.17
N SER A 116 9.97 -9.17 -11.60
CA SER A 116 11.38 -8.74 -11.66
C SER A 116 12.06 -8.65 -10.29
N ARG A 117 11.28 -8.56 -9.21
CA ARG A 117 11.77 -8.53 -7.82
C ARG A 117 11.57 -9.83 -7.06
N ASN A 118 11.25 -10.93 -7.75
CA ASN A 118 10.91 -12.22 -7.13
C ASN A 118 9.74 -12.11 -6.11
N GLU A 119 8.81 -11.18 -6.32
CA GLU A 119 7.61 -11.01 -5.52
C GLU A 119 6.43 -11.67 -6.24
N GLU A 120 5.61 -12.43 -5.50
CA GLU A 120 4.48 -13.14 -6.11
C GLU A 120 3.38 -12.18 -6.55
N TRP A 121 3.14 -12.15 -7.86
CA TRP A 121 1.90 -11.66 -8.43
C TRP A 121 0.91 -12.82 -8.47
N ASN A 122 -0.24 -12.66 -7.82
CA ASN A 122 -1.26 -13.71 -7.80
C ASN A 122 -2.64 -13.16 -8.18
N ASP A 123 -3.54 -14.08 -8.52
CA ASP A 123 -4.92 -13.77 -8.93
C ASP A 123 -5.66 -12.91 -7.89
N CYS A 124 -5.32 -13.05 -6.60
CA CYS A 124 -5.89 -12.25 -5.53
C CYS A 124 -5.49 -10.77 -5.63
N LEU A 125 -4.21 -10.50 -5.92
CA LEU A 125 -3.71 -9.13 -6.07
C LEU A 125 -4.30 -8.47 -7.32
N GLU A 126 -4.49 -9.25 -8.39
CA GLU A 126 -5.17 -8.78 -9.61
C GLU A 126 -6.64 -8.44 -9.35
N ALA A 127 -7.37 -9.32 -8.66
CA ALA A 127 -8.76 -9.08 -8.27
C ALA A 127 -8.90 -7.85 -7.34
N LEU A 128 -7.96 -7.66 -6.40
CA LEU A 128 -7.89 -6.45 -5.59
C LEU A 128 -7.66 -5.19 -6.45
N GLY A 129 -6.81 -5.29 -7.46
CA GLY A 129 -6.51 -4.18 -8.36
C GLY A 129 -7.72 -3.66 -9.14
N ARG A 130 -8.69 -4.53 -9.44
CA ARG A 130 -9.93 -4.17 -10.12
C ARG A 130 -10.96 -3.47 -9.23
N LEU A 131 -10.76 -3.52 -7.89
CA LEU A 131 -11.63 -2.80 -6.97
C LEU A 131 -11.35 -1.28 -7.00
N PRO A 132 -12.38 -0.45 -6.76
CA PRO A 132 -12.19 0.97 -6.50
C PRO A 132 -11.22 1.21 -5.33
N GLU A 133 -10.44 2.29 -5.37
CA GLU A 133 -9.42 2.59 -4.35
C GLU A 133 -10.01 2.67 -2.95
N ASP A 134 -11.19 3.25 -2.82
CA ASP A 134 -11.87 3.43 -1.53
C ASP A 134 -12.40 2.11 -0.91
N VAL A 135 -12.40 1.01 -1.69
CA VAL A 135 -12.69 -0.35 -1.24
C VAL A 135 -11.39 -1.16 -1.08
N ARG A 136 -10.46 -1.04 -2.03
CA ARG A 136 -9.17 -1.76 -2.05
C ARG A 136 -8.28 -1.38 -0.88
N ILE A 137 -8.10 -0.07 -0.64
CA ILE A 137 -7.20 0.43 0.41
C ILE A 137 -7.55 -0.16 1.79
N PRO A 138 -8.79 -0.09 2.30
CA PRO A 138 -9.10 -0.64 3.61
C PRO A 138 -8.94 -2.15 3.71
N ILE A 139 -9.13 -2.90 2.62
CA ILE A 139 -8.88 -4.35 2.60
C ILE A 139 -7.38 -4.62 2.82
N ILE A 140 -6.51 -3.94 2.07
CA ILE A 140 -5.05 -4.10 2.18
C ILE A 140 -4.57 -3.69 3.57
N LEU A 141 -5.01 -2.55 4.09
CA LEU A 141 -4.65 -2.08 5.43
C LEU A 141 -5.09 -3.07 6.52
N LYS A 142 -6.30 -3.62 6.41
CA LYS A 142 -6.84 -4.56 7.42
C LYS A 142 -6.20 -5.94 7.35
N HIS A 143 -6.15 -6.55 6.16
CA HIS A 143 -5.80 -7.97 6.04
C HIS A 143 -4.33 -8.21 5.75
N TYR A 144 -3.63 -7.28 5.12
CA TYR A 144 -2.20 -7.44 4.83
C TYR A 144 -1.32 -6.78 5.91
N TYR A 145 -1.73 -5.59 6.41
CA TYR A 145 -0.96 -4.84 7.39
C TYR A 145 -1.49 -4.95 8.82
N GLY A 146 -2.69 -5.48 9.03
CA GLY A 146 -3.26 -5.78 10.36
C GLY A 146 -3.80 -4.58 11.13
N TYR A 147 -3.99 -3.41 10.51
CA TYR A 147 -4.52 -2.22 11.17
C TYR A 147 -5.96 -2.39 11.63
N SER A 148 -6.35 -1.70 12.70
CA SER A 148 -7.72 -1.68 13.20
C SER A 148 -8.65 -0.89 12.28
N TYR A 149 -9.97 -1.12 12.39
CA TYR A 149 -10.95 -0.33 11.64
C TYR A 149 -10.96 1.14 12.07
N GLU A 150 -10.60 1.41 13.31
CA GLU A 150 -10.46 2.74 13.88
C GLU A 150 -9.31 3.50 13.24
N GLU A 151 -8.10 2.92 13.21
CA GLU A 151 -6.93 3.52 12.55
C GLU A 151 -7.19 3.79 11.07
N ILE A 152 -7.74 2.80 10.37
CA ILE A 152 -8.09 2.93 8.95
C ILE A 152 -9.12 4.05 8.74
N GLY A 153 -10.14 4.11 9.60
CA GLY A 153 -11.18 5.13 9.56
C GLY A 153 -10.62 6.53 9.74
N GLU A 154 -9.72 6.71 10.70
CA GLU A 154 -9.02 7.97 10.95
C GLU A 154 -8.23 8.43 9.72
N TRP A 155 -7.40 7.53 9.15
CA TRP A 155 -6.57 7.86 7.97
C TRP A 155 -7.39 8.12 6.72
N MET A 156 -8.49 7.38 6.52
CA MET A 156 -9.40 7.59 5.39
C MET A 156 -10.45 8.67 5.61
N LYS A 157 -10.52 9.26 6.81
CA LYS A 157 -11.53 10.25 7.22
C LYS A 157 -12.97 9.75 6.99
N ILE A 158 -13.25 8.50 7.41
CA ILE A 158 -14.54 7.83 7.35
C ILE A 158 -14.80 7.08 8.67
N SER A 159 -16.07 6.75 8.95
CA SER A 159 -16.38 6.00 10.18
C SER A 159 -15.82 4.56 10.14
N PRO A 160 -15.45 3.97 11.29
CA PRO A 160 -15.02 2.56 11.36
C PRO A 160 -16.08 1.59 10.81
N GLY A 161 -17.37 1.91 10.97
CA GLY A 161 -18.49 1.16 10.40
C GLY A 161 -18.46 1.17 8.86
N THR A 162 -18.13 2.32 8.27
CA THR A 162 -17.95 2.44 6.81
C THR A 162 -16.75 1.61 6.34
N VAL A 163 -15.63 1.63 7.09
CA VAL A 163 -14.47 0.78 6.79
C VAL A 163 -14.86 -0.69 6.79
N LYS A 164 -15.54 -1.14 7.88
CA LYS A 164 -15.97 -2.54 8.03
C LYS A 164 -16.87 -3.00 6.88
N SER A 165 -17.84 -2.18 6.47
CA SER A 165 -18.75 -2.52 5.35
C SER A 165 -18.01 -2.56 4.01
N ARG A 166 -17.07 -1.64 3.74
CA ARG A 166 -16.23 -1.65 2.53
C ARG A 166 -15.35 -2.89 2.47
N VAL A 167 -14.69 -3.25 3.57
CA VAL A 167 -13.88 -4.46 3.68
C VAL A 167 -14.72 -5.71 3.42
N HIS A 168 -15.88 -5.84 4.09
CA HIS A 168 -16.78 -6.98 3.90
C HIS A 168 -17.24 -7.15 2.45
N ASN A 169 -17.77 -6.08 1.86
CA ASN A 169 -18.30 -6.10 0.50
C ASN A 169 -17.18 -6.31 -0.54
N GLY A 170 -16.03 -5.70 -0.34
CA GLY A 170 -14.88 -5.87 -1.22
C GLY A 170 -14.33 -7.28 -1.21
N ILE A 171 -14.20 -7.93 -0.04
CA ILE A 171 -13.79 -9.35 0.05
C ILE A 171 -14.80 -10.24 -0.66
N LYS A 172 -16.11 -9.97 -0.53
CA LYS A 172 -17.15 -10.73 -1.25
C LYS A 172 -16.97 -10.60 -2.77
N SER A 173 -16.64 -9.42 -3.26
CA SER A 173 -16.36 -9.18 -4.68
C SER A 173 -15.12 -9.91 -5.17
N VAL A 174 -13.99 -9.85 -4.43
CA VAL A 174 -12.75 -10.58 -4.74
C VAL A 174 -13.02 -12.10 -4.80
N ARG A 175 -13.69 -12.66 -3.79
CA ARG A 175 -14.02 -14.10 -3.77
C ARG A 175 -14.87 -14.52 -4.97
N ARG A 176 -15.81 -13.70 -5.40
CA ARG A 176 -16.63 -13.99 -6.59
C ARG A 176 -15.78 -14.00 -7.85
N GLU A 177 -14.87 -13.06 -7.99
CA GLU A 177 -13.98 -12.95 -9.16
C GLU A 177 -13.02 -14.13 -9.26
N LEU A 178 -12.43 -14.55 -8.13
CA LEU A 178 -11.54 -15.71 -8.08
C LEU A 178 -12.26 -17.00 -8.48
N LYS A 179 -13.51 -17.22 -8.02
CA LYS A 179 -14.32 -18.39 -8.40
C LYS A 179 -14.62 -18.41 -9.90
N LEU A 180 -14.98 -17.28 -10.49
CA LEU A 180 -15.19 -17.18 -11.94
C LEU A 180 -13.91 -17.46 -12.74
N GLY A 181 -12.75 -17.06 -12.21
CA GLY A 181 -11.44 -17.36 -12.80
C GLY A 181 -11.09 -18.85 -12.77
N GLU A 182 -11.47 -19.59 -11.71
CA GLU A 182 -11.27 -21.03 -11.61
C GLU A 182 -12.18 -21.80 -12.59
N GLU A 183 -13.44 -21.41 -12.71
CA GLU A 183 -14.39 -22.01 -13.66
C GLU A 183 -13.95 -21.83 -15.12
N THR A 184 -13.39 -20.66 -15.48
CA THR A 184 -12.88 -20.43 -16.83
C THR A 184 -11.59 -21.21 -17.12
N LYS A 185 -10.69 -21.38 -16.15
CA LYS A 185 -9.47 -22.19 -16.29
C LYS A 185 -9.81 -23.71 -16.44
N SER A 186 -10.86 -24.20 -15.77
CA SER A 186 -11.33 -25.58 -15.86
C SER A 186 -11.96 -25.95 -17.22
N HIS A 187 -12.32 -24.98 -18.04
CA HIS A 187 -12.97 -25.19 -19.34
C HIS A 187 -11.99 -25.24 -20.54
N TYR A 188 -10.66 -25.07 -20.33
CA TYR A 188 -9.64 -25.31 -21.37
C TYR A 188 -9.14 -26.76 -21.25
N PRO A 189 -9.51 -27.68 -22.17
CA PRO A 189 -8.94 -29.02 -22.20
C PRO A 189 -7.45 -28.90 -22.51
N GLU A 190 -6.61 -29.57 -21.70
CA GLU A 190 -5.20 -29.77 -21.99
C GLU A 190 -5.05 -30.27 -23.43
N GLN A 191 -4.45 -29.47 -24.30
CA GLN A 191 -4.03 -29.96 -25.62
C GLN A 191 -2.95 -31.00 -25.38
N GLN A 192 -3.35 -32.28 -25.51
CA GLN A 192 -2.45 -33.40 -25.56
C GLN A 192 -1.41 -33.17 -26.65
N THR A 193 -0.20 -32.91 -26.23
CA THR A 193 1.00 -33.03 -27.07
C THR A 193 1.17 -34.51 -27.41
N THR A 194 0.61 -34.92 -28.53
CA THR A 194 0.93 -36.19 -29.17
C THR A 194 2.26 -36.06 -29.90
N LYS A 195 3.12 -37.01 -29.61
CA LYS A 195 4.48 -37.30 -30.14
C LYS A 195 4.78 -36.85 -31.56
#